data_2da900ff66d0cef354e9dba80cab2eea
#
_entry.id   2da900ff66d0cef354e9dba80cab2eea
#
_cell.length_a   1.000
_cell.length_b   1.000
_cell.length_c   1.000
_cell.angle_alpha   90.00
_cell.angle_beta   90.00
_cell.angle_gamma   90.00
#
_symmetry.space_group_name_H-M   'P 1'
#
loop_
_entity.id
_entity.type
_entity.pdbx_description
1 polymer ?
#
loop_
_entity_poly.entity_id
_entity_poly.type
_entity_poly.pdbx_seq_one_letter_code
_entity_poly.pdbx_strand_id
1 'polypeptide(L)'
;MMMDLSAPLSPHQSLELPHLQPVLWQKVNRLHLCKAISEFSHECLLAPQRMTDHPDSEGYDYYQLVAAAADKPANYVFRARRLALDHWLIDPDSLHKTVNEKSTDLDLLLFIIEFKRQLSISERVLPTYLEEITSTLYSSAFKHCRTGISATALVNASFQIIEKEMMEGHPSFVANNGRIGFDAQDFQRFSPEAASDVHLVWLAAHKSKAHFACIEQLDYAKLMEQELGAEVLAEFEQQLIARDCNPQDYVLMPVHPWQWQNKLTSIFAADIANQRLVFLGQGKDAYQAQQSIRTFFNRSHPQRYYVKMALSILNMGFMRGLSPYYMATTPGINEWLFDLVEGDEILQAYDFKILREVASIGFRNSYYEQAITGDSAY
;
A
#
# COMPACT_ATOMS: atom_id res chain seq x y z
N MET A 1 18.54 -23.71 -6.45
CA MET A 1 17.48 -24.61 -5.99
C MET A 1 16.23 -23.73 -5.85
N MET A 2 15.33 -23.77 -6.83
CA MET A 2 14.07 -22.99 -6.80
C MET A 2 13.18 -23.57 -5.68
N MET A 3 12.85 -22.76 -4.69
CA MET A 3 11.79 -23.10 -3.73
C MET A 3 10.44 -22.89 -4.38
N ASP A 4 9.62 -23.91 -4.37
CA ASP A 4 8.19 -23.81 -4.71
C ASP A 4 7.47 -23.11 -3.55
N LEU A 5 7.11 -21.84 -3.76
CA LEU A 5 6.44 -21.00 -2.76
C LEU A 5 4.92 -21.22 -2.69
N SER A 6 4.38 -22.23 -3.38
CA SER A 6 2.94 -22.52 -3.42
C SER A 6 2.46 -23.49 -2.33
N ALA A 7 3.37 -24.17 -1.61
CA ALA A 7 2.99 -25.07 -0.52
C ALA A 7 2.88 -24.31 0.82
N PRO A 8 1.95 -24.67 1.71
CA PRO A 8 1.90 -24.09 3.05
C PRO A 8 3.20 -24.44 3.80
N LEU A 9 3.94 -23.41 4.20
CA LEU A 9 5.20 -23.55 4.91
C LEU A 9 4.99 -24.30 6.24
N SER A 10 5.89 -25.23 6.56
CA SER A 10 5.93 -25.80 7.91
C SER A 10 6.24 -24.69 8.93
N PRO A 11 5.84 -24.81 10.21
CA PRO A 11 6.12 -23.80 11.24
C PRO A 11 7.59 -23.38 11.35
N HIS A 12 8.52 -24.27 11.01
CA HIS A 12 9.96 -23.97 10.99
C HIS A 12 10.41 -23.22 9.72
N GLN A 13 9.80 -23.50 8.57
CA GLN A 13 10.10 -22.82 7.31
C GLN A 13 9.58 -21.36 7.29
N SER A 14 8.57 -21.04 8.11
CA SER A 14 8.04 -19.67 8.23
C SER A 14 9.01 -18.69 8.90
N LEU A 15 10.08 -19.17 9.54
CA LEU A 15 11.11 -18.33 10.17
C LEU A 15 12.28 -18.01 9.22
N GLU A 16 12.39 -18.69 8.08
CA GLU A 16 13.42 -18.40 7.09
C GLU A 16 13.02 -17.18 6.24
N LEU A 17 13.94 -16.25 6.10
CA LEU A 17 13.80 -15.02 5.30
C LEU A 17 14.79 -15.05 4.12
N PRO A 18 14.52 -15.85 3.08
CA PRO A 18 15.45 -16.11 1.98
C PRO A 18 15.79 -14.86 1.16
N HIS A 19 15.00 -13.82 1.25
CA HIS A 19 15.22 -12.53 0.59
C HIS A 19 16.18 -11.61 1.37
N LEU A 20 16.51 -11.91 2.63
CA LEU A 20 17.47 -11.14 3.43
C LEU A 20 18.89 -11.68 3.28
N GLN A 21 19.41 -11.67 2.05
CA GLN A 21 20.76 -12.06 1.72
C GLN A 21 21.66 -10.84 1.52
N PRO A 22 22.95 -10.86 1.93
CA PRO A 22 23.84 -9.70 1.86
C PRO A 22 23.90 -9.05 0.48
N VAL A 23 24.06 -9.83 -0.57
CA VAL A 23 24.15 -9.34 -1.96
C VAL A 23 22.86 -8.64 -2.39
N LEU A 24 21.72 -9.22 -2.05
CA LEU A 24 20.43 -8.67 -2.38
C LEU A 24 20.14 -7.41 -1.56
N TRP A 25 20.51 -7.41 -0.28
CA TRP A 25 20.38 -6.25 0.59
C TRP A 25 21.21 -5.06 0.11
N GLN A 26 22.43 -5.29 -0.32
CA GLN A 26 23.28 -4.27 -0.94
C GLN A 26 22.66 -3.71 -2.24
N LYS A 27 22.10 -4.59 -3.09
CA LYS A 27 21.41 -4.19 -4.31
C LYS A 27 20.23 -3.26 -4.02
N VAL A 28 19.34 -3.62 -3.10
CA VAL A 28 18.15 -2.80 -2.82
C VAL A 28 18.52 -1.50 -2.11
N ASN A 29 19.53 -1.48 -1.25
CA ASN A 29 20.06 -0.25 -0.68
C ASN A 29 20.55 0.70 -1.76
N ARG A 30 21.33 0.20 -2.73
CA ARG A 30 21.82 1.00 -3.87
C ARG A 30 20.67 1.60 -4.68
N LEU A 31 19.68 0.79 -5.05
CA LEU A 31 18.53 1.25 -5.85
C LEU A 31 17.71 2.31 -5.11
N HIS A 32 17.42 2.08 -3.83
CA HIS A 32 16.65 3.05 -3.02
C HIS A 32 17.46 4.29 -2.65
N LEU A 33 18.78 4.21 -2.55
CA LEU A 33 19.64 5.40 -2.44
C LEU A 33 19.58 6.26 -3.70
N CYS A 34 19.66 5.66 -4.88
CA CYS A 34 19.47 6.40 -6.14
C CYS A 34 18.10 7.08 -6.18
N LYS A 35 17.05 6.36 -5.77
CA LYS A 35 15.71 6.94 -5.65
C LYS A 35 15.67 8.10 -4.65
N ALA A 36 16.24 7.93 -3.46
CA ALA A 36 16.26 8.98 -2.44
C ALA A 36 16.98 10.24 -2.92
N ILE A 37 18.14 10.07 -3.55
CA ILE A 37 18.90 11.20 -4.13
C ILE A 37 18.08 11.87 -5.24
N SER A 38 17.46 11.10 -6.13
CA SER A 38 16.63 11.61 -7.22
C SER A 38 15.45 12.42 -6.69
N GLU A 39 14.64 11.84 -5.81
CA GLU A 39 13.42 12.47 -5.30
C GLU A 39 13.72 13.70 -4.42
N PHE A 40 14.68 13.60 -3.50
CA PHE A 40 15.04 14.74 -2.66
C PHE A 40 15.71 15.87 -3.44
N SER A 41 16.40 15.58 -4.55
CA SER A 41 16.95 16.59 -5.43
C SER A 41 15.86 17.23 -6.31
N HIS A 42 14.88 16.45 -6.77
CA HIS A 42 13.71 16.93 -7.50
C HIS A 42 12.86 17.87 -6.64
N GLU A 43 12.65 17.52 -5.37
CA GLU A 43 11.94 18.36 -4.38
C GLU A 43 12.79 19.53 -3.85
N CYS A 44 13.98 19.77 -4.41
CA CYS A 44 14.90 20.82 -4.00
C CYS A 44 15.33 20.75 -2.51
N LEU A 45 15.22 19.59 -1.87
CA LEU A 45 15.71 19.37 -0.50
C LEU A 45 17.20 19.09 -0.46
N LEU A 46 17.73 18.49 -1.51
CA LEU A 46 19.17 18.29 -1.72
C LEU A 46 19.60 18.99 -3.01
N ALA A 47 20.82 19.50 -3.03
CA ALA A 47 21.41 20.20 -4.17
C ALA A 47 22.75 19.54 -4.59
N PRO A 48 22.70 18.48 -5.43
CA PRO A 48 23.93 17.85 -5.92
C PRO A 48 24.80 18.84 -6.70
N GLN A 49 26.08 18.88 -6.39
CA GLN A 49 27.05 19.74 -7.04
C GLN A 49 27.67 19.01 -8.24
N ARG A 50 27.63 19.64 -9.42
CA ARG A 50 28.26 19.10 -10.62
C ARG A 50 29.78 19.15 -10.49
N MET A 51 30.43 18.06 -10.84
CA MET A 51 31.88 17.92 -10.84
C MET A 51 32.42 18.26 -12.28
N THR A 52 33.21 19.32 -12.39
CA THR A 52 33.65 19.83 -13.67
C THR A 52 34.75 18.99 -14.35
N ASP A 53 35.43 18.16 -13.55
CA ASP A 53 36.62 17.41 -13.99
C ASP A 53 36.32 16.03 -14.59
N HIS A 54 35.04 15.69 -14.76
CA HIS A 54 34.59 14.40 -15.29
C HIS A 54 33.56 14.59 -16.41
N PRO A 55 33.98 15.01 -17.63
CA PRO A 55 33.05 15.08 -18.75
C PRO A 55 32.65 13.67 -19.21
N ASP A 56 31.37 13.45 -19.46
CA ASP A 56 30.84 12.20 -20.02
C ASP A 56 30.34 12.41 -21.45
N SER A 57 30.62 11.44 -22.33
CA SER A 57 30.25 11.48 -23.75
C SER A 57 28.79 11.10 -24.02
N GLU A 58 28.05 10.53 -23.03
CA GLU A 58 26.70 10.02 -23.20
C GLU A 58 25.59 10.95 -22.68
N GLY A 59 25.94 12.21 -22.37
CA GLY A 59 25.00 13.19 -21.83
C GLY A 59 24.71 13.00 -20.31
N TYR A 60 25.57 12.26 -19.63
CA TYR A 60 25.64 12.21 -18.19
C TYR A 60 26.72 13.16 -17.69
N ASP A 61 26.50 13.69 -16.51
CA ASP A 61 27.49 14.43 -15.73
C ASP A 61 27.73 13.74 -14.39
N TYR A 62 28.89 13.98 -13.79
CA TYR A 62 29.17 13.53 -12.42
C TYR A 62 28.75 14.58 -11.43
N TYR A 63 28.14 14.11 -10.33
CA TYR A 63 27.65 14.93 -9.24
C TYR A 63 28.14 14.41 -7.91
N GLN A 64 28.21 15.30 -6.92
CA GLN A 64 28.52 14.96 -5.55
C GLN A 64 27.50 15.57 -4.60
N LEU A 65 27.23 14.83 -3.51
CA LEU A 65 26.51 15.29 -2.33
C LEU A 65 27.40 15.09 -1.10
N VAL A 66 27.61 16.16 -0.32
CA VAL A 66 28.42 16.13 0.88
C VAL A 66 27.52 16.31 2.09
N ALA A 67 27.52 15.32 3.00
CA ALA A 67 26.88 15.40 4.29
C ALA A 67 27.80 16.11 5.29
N ALA A 68 27.69 17.42 5.38
CA ALA A 68 28.59 18.27 6.16
C ALA A 68 28.36 18.24 7.68
N ALA A 69 27.26 17.66 8.14
CA ALA A 69 26.81 17.72 9.54
C ALA A 69 27.37 16.61 10.45
N ALA A 70 28.15 15.69 9.94
CA ALA A 70 28.77 14.61 10.69
C ALA A 70 30.20 15.00 11.12
N ASP A 71 30.68 14.46 12.25
CA ASP A 71 32.09 14.60 12.66
C ASP A 71 33.07 14.11 11.58
N LYS A 72 32.58 13.30 10.66
CA LYS A 72 33.29 12.81 9.48
C LYS A 72 32.40 13.00 8.26
N PRO A 73 32.67 14.00 7.42
CA PRO A 73 31.85 14.26 6.24
C PRO A 73 31.85 13.05 5.30
N ALA A 74 30.66 12.62 4.93
CA ALA A 74 30.45 11.60 3.91
C ALA A 74 30.23 12.27 2.56
N ASN A 75 30.87 11.76 1.51
CA ASN A 75 30.69 12.22 0.16
C ASN A 75 30.08 11.10 -0.70
N TYR A 76 28.97 11.41 -1.34
CA TYR A 76 28.26 10.54 -2.28
C TYR A 76 28.51 11.06 -3.69
N VAL A 77 29.13 10.25 -4.54
CA VAL A 77 29.44 10.60 -5.92
C VAL A 77 28.67 9.67 -6.85
N PHE A 78 28.07 10.23 -7.89
CA PHE A 78 27.24 9.48 -8.84
C PHE A 78 27.20 10.18 -10.20
N ARG A 79 26.89 9.42 -11.23
CA ARG A 79 26.66 9.85 -12.60
C ARG A 79 25.16 9.97 -12.85
N ALA A 80 24.70 11.11 -13.40
CA ALA A 80 23.29 11.34 -13.66
C ALA A 80 23.03 12.23 -14.86
N ARG A 81 21.85 12.09 -15.46
CA ARG A 81 21.26 13.07 -16.39
C ARG A 81 20.12 13.80 -15.70
N ARG A 82 20.08 15.12 -15.87
CA ARG A 82 18.90 15.91 -15.54
C ARG A 82 17.93 15.88 -16.72
N LEU A 83 16.72 15.43 -16.45
CA LEU A 83 15.62 15.35 -17.41
C LEU A 83 14.69 16.56 -17.29
N ALA A 84 13.66 16.62 -18.14
CA ALA A 84 12.61 17.64 -18.03
C ALA A 84 11.99 17.65 -16.63
N LEU A 85 11.53 18.83 -16.19
CA LEU A 85 10.93 19.05 -14.86
C LEU A 85 11.86 18.68 -13.69
N ASP A 86 13.17 18.82 -13.90
CA ASP A 86 14.21 18.52 -12.89
C ASP A 86 14.21 17.10 -12.33
N HIS A 87 13.69 16.13 -13.08
CA HIS A 87 13.86 14.72 -12.74
C HIS A 87 15.32 14.28 -12.95
N TRP A 88 15.79 13.39 -12.10
CA TRP A 88 17.16 12.88 -12.11
C TRP A 88 17.19 11.42 -12.52
N LEU A 89 17.89 11.12 -13.60
CA LEU A 89 18.18 9.74 -14.01
C LEU A 89 19.60 9.40 -13.54
N ILE A 90 19.69 8.72 -12.41
CA ILE A 90 20.95 8.31 -11.80
C ILE A 90 21.33 6.92 -12.32
N ASP A 91 22.59 6.77 -12.72
CA ASP A 91 23.18 5.46 -13.02
C ASP A 91 23.52 4.74 -11.70
N PRO A 92 22.79 3.66 -11.33
CA PRO A 92 22.99 3.01 -10.04
C PRO A 92 24.40 2.44 -9.85
N ASP A 93 25.04 1.98 -10.92
CA ASP A 93 26.37 1.36 -10.83
C ASP A 93 27.48 2.38 -10.57
N SER A 94 27.22 3.65 -10.88
CA SER A 94 28.16 4.75 -10.63
C SER A 94 28.13 5.25 -9.18
N LEU A 95 27.06 4.98 -8.43
CA LEU A 95 26.91 5.52 -7.07
C LEU A 95 27.89 4.86 -6.11
N HIS A 96 28.70 5.70 -5.46
CA HIS A 96 29.62 5.29 -4.39
C HIS A 96 29.70 6.32 -3.27
N LYS A 97 30.07 5.85 -2.09
CA LYS A 97 30.23 6.66 -0.89
C LYS A 97 31.66 6.61 -0.40
N THR A 98 32.20 7.76 0.01
CA THR A 98 33.49 7.84 0.68
C THR A 98 33.36 8.60 2.00
N VAL A 99 34.14 8.16 3.00
CA VAL A 99 34.32 8.84 4.30
C VAL A 99 35.81 8.94 4.55
N ASN A 100 36.36 10.15 4.74
CA ASN A 100 37.80 10.37 4.83
C ASN A 100 38.57 9.71 3.67
N GLU A 101 38.07 9.90 2.42
CA GLU A 101 38.65 9.36 1.19
C GLU A 101 38.64 7.82 1.08
N LYS A 102 38.06 7.12 2.04
CA LYS A 102 37.92 5.65 2.01
C LYS A 102 36.53 5.28 1.53
N SER A 103 36.47 4.35 0.58
CA SER A 103 35.21 3.76 0.13
C SER A 103 34.51 3.03 1.27
N THR A 104 33.19 3.22 1.38
CA THR A 104 32.34 2.56 2.38
C THR A 104 31.08 2.02 1.71
N ASP A 105 30.44 1.06 2.38
CA ASP A 105 29.18 0.50 1.90
C ASP A 105 28.07 1.55 1.82
N LEU A 106 27.18 1.33 0.85
CA LEU A 106 25.97 2.14 0.69
C LEU A 106 24.91 1.66 1.70
N ASP A 107 24.38 2.60 2.47
CA ASP A 107 23.35 2.37 3.48
C ASP A 107 22.36 3.52 3.46
N LEU A 108 21.10 3.22 3.11
CA LEU A 108 20.05 4.22 2.99
C LEU A 108 19.66 4.82 4.35
N LEU A 109 19.66 4.02 5.41
CA LEU A 109 19.32 4.51 6.75
C LEU A 109 20.36 5.52 7.24
N LEU A 110 21.63 5.18 7.01
CA LEU A 110 22.75 6.09 7.35
C LEU A 110 22.68 7.36 6.51
N PHE A 111 22.35 7.28 5.21
CA PHE A 111 22.12 8.44 4.36
C PHE A 111 21.04 9.37 4.92
N ILE A 112 19.89 8.83 5.32
CA ILE A 112 18.81 9.63 5.95
C ILE A 112 19.30 10.32 7.22
N ILE A 113 20.06 9.62 8.06
CA ILE A 113 20.63 10.19 9.29
C ILE A 113 21.63 11.31 9.00
N GLU A 114 22.51 11.10 8.02
CA GLU A 114 23.53 12.07 7.61
C GLU A 114 22.91 13.35 7.04
N PHE A 115 21.81 13.23 6.27
CA PHE A 115 21.11 14.35 5.64
C PHE A 115 19.87 14.84 6.42
N LYS A 116 19.55 14.31 7.59
CA LYS A 116 18.29 14.61 8.31
C LYS A 116 18.02 16.11 8.51
N ARG A 117 19.08 16.94 8.68
CA ARG A 117 18.95 18.40 8.84
C ARG A 117 18.51 19.07 7.54
N GLN A 118 19.16 18.73 6.42
CA GLN A 118 18.82 19.24 5.09
C GLN A 118 17.40 18.79 4.69
N LEU A 119 17.03 17.56 5.03
CA LEU A 119 15.72 16.99 4.79
C LEU A 119 14.63 17.47 5.78
N SER A 120 15.02 18.32 6.75
CA SER A 120 14.11 18.85 7.78
C SER A 120 13.40 17.77 8.61
N ILE A 121 14.03 16.60 8.78
CA ILE A 121 13.47 15.49 9.56
C ILE A 121 13.75 15.73 11.04
N SER A 122 12.68 15.88 11.83
CA SER A 122 12.82 16.07 13.28
C SER A 122 13.20 14.77 13.99
N GLU A 123 13.88 14.90 15.14
CA GLU A 123 14.23 13.74 15.98
C GLU A 123 13.01 12.91 16.41
N ARG A 124 11.86 13.53 16.50
CA ARG A 124 10.60 12.86 16.85
C ARG A 124 10.10 11.93 15.74
N VAL A 125 10.25 12.36 14.49
CA VAL A 125 9.74 11.63 13.30
C VAL A 125 10.76 10.62 12.79
N LEU A 126 12.07 10.89 13.00
CA LEU A 126 13.16 10.10 12.45
C LEU A 126 13.04 8.59 12.73
N PRO A 127 12.76 8.11 13.96
CA PRO A 127 12.67 6.67 14.23
C PRO A 127 11.61 5.97 13.37
N THR A 128 10.40 6.54 13.30
CA THR A 128 9.31 5.98 12.48
C THR A 128 9.63 6.01 11.00
N TYR A 129 10.27 7.09 10.53
CA TYR A 129 10.67 7.19 9.13
C TYR A 129 11.75 6.16 8.76
N LEU A 130 12.74 5.93 9.64
CA LEU A 130 13.74 4.86 9.44
C LEU A 130 13.11 3.46 9.44
N GLU A 131 12.12 3.22 10.29
CA GLU A 131 11.37 1.97 10.29
C GLU A 131 10.60 1.78 8.98
N GLU A 132 9.97 2.84 8.46
CA GLU A 132 9.24 2.83 7.19
C GLU A 132 10.18 2.59 5.98
N ILE A 133 11.36 3.20 5.98
CA ILE A 133 12.43 2.93 5.01
C ILE A 133 12.88 1.47 5.08
N THR A 134 13.13 0.96 6.29
CA THR A 134 13.55 -0.45 6.47
C THR A 134 12.49 -1.41 5.97
N SER A 135 11.22 -1.14 6.28
CA SER A 135 10.09 -1.93 5.77
C SER A 135 9.99 -1.87 4.24
N THR A 136 10.32 -0.72 3.63
CA THR A 136 10.40 -0.56 2.17
C THR A 136 11.53 -1.39 1.57
N LEU A 137 12.72 -1.36 2.17
CA LEU A 137 13.86 -2.19 1.75
C LEU A 137 13.56 -3.69 1.86
N TYR A 138 12.88 -4.09 2.95
CA TYR A 138 12.40 -5.47 3.14
C TYR A 138 11.48 -5.91 2.00
N SER A 139 10.48 -5.10 1.68
CA SER A 139 9.54 -5.36 0.59
C SER A 139 10.24 -5.42 -0.78
N SER A 140 11.20 -4.52 -1.01
CA SER A 140 12.00 -4.50 -2.23
C SER A 140 12.89 -5.74 -2.35
N ALA A 141 13.54 -6.17 -1.26
CA ALA A 141 14.33 -7.38 -1.22
C ALA A 141 13.47 -8.63 -1.55
N PHE A 142 12.26 -8.70 -1.00
CA PHE A 142 11.32 -9.78 -1.32
C PHE A 142 10.97 -9.83 -2.81
N LYS A 143 10.66 -8.69 -3.42
CA LYS A 143 10.38 -8.59 -4.86
C LYS A 143 11.58 -9.02 -5.70
N HIS A 144 12.77 -8.54 -5.37
CA HIS A 144 14.01 -8.86 -6.10
C HIS A 144 14.55 -10.28 -5.86
N CYS A 145 14.12 -10.96 -4.80
CA CYS A 145 14.44 -12.37 -4.56
C CYS A 145 13.72 -13.30 -5.55
N ARG A 146 12.58 -12.84 -6.11
CA ARG A 146 11.80 -13.62 -7.07
C ARG A 146 12.35 -13.42 -8.47
N THR A 147 12.18 -14.42 -9.33
CA THR A 147 12.41 -14.30 -10.76
C THR A 147 11.29 -13.45 -11.35
N GLY A 148 11.53 -12.18 -11.54
CA GLY A 148 10.55 -11.26 -12.10
C GLY A 148 10.25 -11.55 -13.57
N ILE A 149 9.06 -11.16 -14.01
CA ILE A 149 8.69 -11.16 -15.43
C ILE A 149 9.36 -9.93 -16.09
N SER A 150 9.92 -10.10 -17.27
CA SER A 150 10.53 -8.98 -17.99
C SER A 150 9.46 -7.96 -18.42
N ALA A 151 9.83 -6.68 -18.56
CA ALA A 151 8.94 -5.64 -19.05
C ALA A 151 8.30 -6.03 -20.41
N THR A 152 9.05 -6.68 -21.30
CA THR A 152 8.55 -7.17 -22.60
C THR A 152 7.45 -8.23 -22.42
N ALA A 153 7.59 -9.13 -21.44
CA ALA A 153 6.56 -10.15 -21.16
C ALA A 153 5.30 -9.55 -20.52
N LEU A 154 5.43 -8.43 -19.78
CA LEU A 154 4.31 -7.72 -19.16
C LEU A 154 3.42 -7.01 -20.19
N VAL A 155 3.89 -6.70 -21.40
CA VAL A 155 3.09 -6.02 -22.45
C VAL A 155 1.79 -6.78 -22.76
N ASN A 156 1.83 -8.11 -22.72
CA ASN A 156 0.68 -8.96 -23.02
C ASN A 156 0.10 -9.65 -21.77
N ALA A 157 0.54 -9.27 -20.59
CA ALA A 157 0.05 -9.84 -19.34
C ALA A 157 -1.32 -9.27 -18.95
N SER A 158 -2.08 -10.03 -18.17
CA SER A 158 -3.33 -9.51 -17.59
C SER A 158 -3.01 -8.43 -16.56
N PHE A 159 -3.99 -7.53 -16.33
CA PHE A 159 -3.85 -6.46 -15.33
C PHE A 159 -3.44 -7.02 -13.96
N GLN A 160 -3.99 -8.14 -13.53
CA GLN A 160 -3.66 -8.76 -12.24
C GLN A 160 -2.23 -9.28 -12.15
N ILE A 161 -1.66 -9.72 -13.28
CA ILE A 161 -0.24 -10.09 -13.34
C ILE A 161 0.63 -8.84 -13.26
N ILE A 162 0.27 -7.77 -13.98
CA ILE A 162 0.99 -6.48 -13.91
C ILE A 162 1.01 -5.95 -12.48
N GLU A 163 -0.15 -5.90 -11.82
CA GLU A 163 -0.28 -5.47 -10.43
C GLU A 163 0.63 -6.26 -9.47
N LYS A 164 0.66 -7.58 -9.60
CA LYS A 164 1.48 -8.45 -8.78
C LYS A 164 2.99 -8.26 -9.00
N GLU A 165 3.39 -8.08 -10.26
CA GLU A 165 4.81 -8.05 -10.65
C GLU A 165 5.41 -6.63 -10.64
N MET A 166 4.65 -5.62 -10.23
CA MET A 166 5.14 -4.25 -10.09
C MET A 166 6.29 -4.19 -9.08
N MET A 167 7.47 -3.83 -9.55
CA MET A 167 8.68 -3.75 -8.73
C MET A 167 8.75 -2.49 -7.89
N GLU A 168 8.26 -1.37 -8.40
CA GLU A 168 8.28 -0.08 -7.73
C GLU A 168 6.93 0.25 -7.10
N GLY A 169 6.98 0.94 -5.96
CA GLY A 169 5.80 1.56 -5.35
C GLY A 169 5.53 2.95 -5.91
N HIS A 170 4.90 3.82 -5.13
CA HIS A 170 4.62 5.20 -5.54
C HIS A 170 5.90 5.94 -5.95
N PRO A 171 5.95 6.60 -7.12
CA PRO A 171 7.18 7.18 -7.66
C PRO A 171 7.79 8.26 -6.76
N SER A 172 6.98 9.18 -6.22
CA SER A 172 7.48 10.35 -5.48
C SER A 172 7.82 10.10 -4.00
N PHE A 173 7.57 8.91 -3.47
CA PHE A 173 7.89 8.59 -2.08
C PHE A 173 9.11 7.68 -1.98
N VAL A 174 10.10 8.07 -1.16
CA VAL A 174 11.27 7.23 -0.87
C VAL A 174 10.83 6.00 -0.08
N ALA A 175 10.07 6.18 1.00
CA ALA A 175 9.44 5.10 1.77
C ALA A 175 8.13 4.64 1.11
N ASN A 176 8.18 4.19 -0.14
CA ASN A 176 7.00 3.96 -0.97
C ASN A 176 6.33 2.59 -0.82
N ASN A 177 6.87 1.71 0.00
CA ASN A 177 6.41 0.34 0.14
C ASN A 177 6.50 -0.19 1.58
N GLY A 178 6.58 0.72 2.55
CA GLY A 178 6.58 0.39 3.96
C GLY A 178 5.23 -0.16 4.42
N ARG A 179 5.24 -1.08 5.38
CA ARG A 179 4.04 -1.73 5.93
C ARG A 179 4.21 -1.95 7.43
N ILE A 180 4.42 -0.84 8.15
CA ILE A 180 4.56 -0.90 9.61
C ILE A 180 3.24 -1.36 10.23
N GLY A 181 3.30 -2.44 10.97
CA GLY A 181 2.16 -3.14 11.54
C GLY A 181 2.00 -4.56 11.04
N PHE A 182 2.58 -4.91 9.90
CA PHE A 182 2.68 -6.29 9.43
C PHE A 182 3.93 -6.98 9.99
N ASP A 183 3.76 -8.18 10.48
CA ASP A 183 4.87 -9.10 10.70
C ASP A 183 5.23 -9.88 9.41
N ALA A 184 6.20 -10.81 9.50
CA ALA A 184 6.65 -11.60 8.34
C ALA A 184 5.56 -12.53 7.80
N GLN A 185 4.67 -13.03 8.64
CA GLN A 185 3.55 -13.89 8.23
C GLN A 185 2.45 -13.05 7.60
N ASP A 186 2.13 -11.90 8.18
CA ASP A 186 1.18 -10.94 7.61
C ASP A 186 1.61 -10.48 6.23
N PHE A 187 2.92 -10.22 6.05
CA PHE A 187 3.48 -9.85 4.76
C PHE A 187 3.23 -10.94 3.70
N GLN A 188 3.48 -12.20 4.03
CA GLN A 188 3.24 -13.33 3.12
C GLN A 188 1.75 -13.56 2.84
N ARG A 189 0.88 -13.29 3.81
CA ARG A 189 -0.56 -13.52 3.68
C ARG A 189 -1.29 -12.41 2.93
N PHE A 190 -0.85 -11.16 3.06
CA PHE A 190 -1.66 -10.01 2.69
C PHE A 190 -0.98 -9.06 1.70
N SER A 191 0.31 -9.23 1.40
CA SER A 191 0.97 -8.34 0.47
C SER A 191 0.68 -8.70 -1.01
N PRO A 192 0.54 -7.70 -1.90
CA PRO A 192 0.28 -7.93 -3.32
C PRO A 192 1.33 -8.82 -3.97
N GLU A 193 2.58 -8.59 -3.67
CA GLU A 193 3.73 -9.33 -4.22
C GLU A 193 3.78 -10.80 -3.77
N ALA A 194 3.22 -11.13 -2.61
CA ALA A 194 3.09 -12.52 -2.18
C ALA A 194 2.00 -13.25 -2.97
N ALA A 195 0.99 -12.53 -3.46
CA ALA A 195 -0.12 -13.04 -4.26
C ALA A 195 -0.88 -14.19 -3.60
N SER A 196 -0.93 -14.21 -2.28
CA SER A 196 -1.70 -15.18 -1.52
C SER A 196 -3.20 -14.91 -1.65
N ASP A 197 -3.98 -15.97 -1.58
CA ASP A 197 -5.43 -15.87 -1.52
C ASP A 197 -5.86 -15.34 -0.14
N VAL A 198 -6.66 -14.28 -0.14
CA VAL A 198 -7.22 -13.67 1.06
C VAL A 198 -8.73 -13.89 1.07
N HIS A 199 -9.24 -14.44 2.17
CA HIS A 199 -10.67 -14.56 2.40
C HIS A 199 -11.11 -13.44 3.34
N LEU A 200 -12.04 -12.59 2.87
CA LEU A 200 -12.52 -11.46 3.65
C LEU A 200 -13.33 -11.92 4.84
N VAL A 201 -13.25 -11.21 5.95
CA VAL A 201 -14.14 -11.36 7.09
C VAL A 201 -15.43 -10.60 6.81
N TRP A 202 -16.58 -11.20 7.13
CA TRP A 202 -17.86 -10.54 7.01
C TRP A 202 -18.44 -10.26 8.41
N LEU A 203 -18.89 -9.03 8.57
CA LEU A 203 -19.55 -8.57 9.78
C LEU A 203 -20.97 -8.11 9.47
N ALA A 204 -21.90 -8.28 10.41
CA ALA A 204 -23.16 -7.57 10.40
C ALA A 204 -23.06 -6.35 11.31
N ALA A 205 -23.29 -5.18 10.75
CA ALA A 205 -23.25 -3.90 11.44
C ALA A 205 -24.68 -3.37 11.64
N HIS A 206 -25.05 -3.10 12.91
CA HIS A 206 -26.39 -2.62 13.23
C HIS A 206 -26.64 -1.24 12.64
N LYS A 207 -27.79 -1.04 11.98
CA LYS A 207 -28.16 0.17 11.24
C LYS A 207 -28.14 1.45 12.08
N SER A 208 -28.29 1.36 13.41
CA SER A 208 -28.13 2.53 14.28
C SER A 208 -26.72 3.12 14.31
N LYS A 209 -25.71 2.35 13.85
CA LYS A 209 -24.30 2.76 13.79
C LYS A 209 -23.66 2.56 12.41
N ALA A 210 -24.32 1.85 11.52
CA ALA A 210 -23.86 1.66 10.16
C ALA A 210 -24.35 2.77 9.23
N HIS A 211 -23.52 3.09 8.25
CA HIS A 211 -23.87 4.00 7.17
C HIS A 211 -23.60 3.28 5.84
N PHE A 212 -24.59 3.27 4.96
CA PHE A 212 -24.48 2.78 3.60
C PHE A 212 -24.78 3.90 2.61
N ALA A 213 -23.94 4.07 1.61
CA ALA A 213 -24.12 5.00 0.50
C ALA A 213 -23.83 4.27 -0.81
N CYS A 214 -24.57 4.60 -1.86
CA CYS A 214 -24.36 4.06 -3.21
C CYS A 214 -24.80 5.06 -4.28
N ILE A 215 -24.43 4.76 -5.52
CA ILE A 215 -24.95 5.45 -6.71
C ILE A 215 -26.44 5.17 -6.89
N GLU A 216 -27.15 6.01 -7.64
CA GLU A 216 -28.61 5.93 -7.82
C GLU A 216 -29.10 4.60 -8.41
N GLN A 217 -28.29 4.01 -9.32
CA GLN A 217 -28.66 2.77 -10.03
C GLN A 217 -28.47 1.49 -9.19
N LEU A 218 -27.94 1.62 -7.98
CA LEU A 218 -27.60 0.49 -7.11
C LEU A 218 -28.30 0.62 -5.76
N ASP A 219 -28.88 -0.49 -5.29
CA ASP A 219 -29.38 -0.60 -3.91
C ASP A 219 -28.61 -1.64 -3.10
N TYR A 220 -28.76 -1.59 -1.79
CA TYR A 220 -28.04 -2.47 -0.87
C TYR A 220 -28.37 -3.96 -1.12
N ALA A 221 -29.66 -4.31 -1.29
CA ALA A 221 -30.07 -5.71 -1.42
C ALA A 221 -29.50 -6.32 -2.71
N LYS A 222 -29.62 -5.58 -3.79
CA LYS A 222 -29.08 -5.97 -5.10
C LYS A 222 -27.54 -6.12 -5.09
N LEU A 223 -26.85 -5.20 -4.41
CA LEU A 223 -25.39 -5.28 -4.24
C LEU A 223 -25.01 -6.53 -3.47
N MET A 224 -25.67 -6.82 -2.33
CA MET A 224 -25.35 -7.99 -1.51
C MET A 224 -25.67 -9.31 -2.23
N GLU A 225 -26.74 -9.37 -2.99
CA GLU A 225 -27.08 -10.55 -3.81
C GLU A 225 -26.02 -10.78 -4.91
N GLN A 226 -25.56 -9.71 -5.56
CA GLN A 226 -24.49 -9.77 -6.57
C GLN A 226 -23.16 -10.24 -5.98
N GLU A 227 -22.78 -9.72 -4.80
CA GLU A 227 -21.46 -9.95 -4.21
C GLU A 227 -21.39 -11.25 -3.39
N LEU A 228 -22.47 -11.70 -2.77
CA LEU A 228 -22.49 -12.88 -1.90
C LEU A 228 -23.27 -14.05 -2.48
N GLY A 229 -24.33 -13.77 -3.21
CA GLY A 229 -25.30 -14.76 -3.67
C GLY A 229 -26.30 -15.18 -2.57
N ALA A 230 -27.44 -15.72 -2.99
CA ALA A 230 -28.56 -16.04 -2.12
C ALA A 230 -28.22 -17.06 -1.00
N GLU A 231 -27.37 -18.04 -1.29
CA GLU A 231 -26.97 -19.07 -0.31
C GLU A 231 -26.23 -18.49 0.88
N VAL A 232 -25.20 -17.65 0.63
CA VAL A 232 -24.39 -17.03 1.69
C VAL A 232 -25.22 -16.00 2.48
N LEU A 233 -26.10 -15.27 1.79
CA LEU A 233 -27.02 -14.35 2.47
C LEU A 233 -27.94 -15.09 3.45
N ALA A 234 -28.55 -16.20 3.04
CA ALA A 234 -29.41 -17.01 3.88
C ALA A 234 -28.62 -17.60 5.08
N GLU A 235 -27.37 -18.02 4.87
CA GLU A 235 -26.49 -18.50 5.94
C GLU A 235 -26.22 -17.40 6.98
N PHE A 236 -25.93 -16.17 6.55
CA PHE A 236 -25.68 -15.02 7.43
C PHE A 236 -26.94 -14.59 8.17
N GLU A 237 -28.10 -14.59 7.52
CA GLU A 237 -29.39 -14.32 8.18
C GLU A 237 -29.69 -15.34 9.29
N GLN A 238 -29.48 -16.64 9.03
CA GLN A 238 -29.65 -17.68 10.03
C GLN A 238 -28.68 -17.51 11.20
N GLN A 239 -27.45 -17.09 10.97
CA GLN A 239 -26.50 -16.81 12.05
C GLN A 239 -26.94 -15.63 12.92
N LEU A 240 -27.57 -14.59 12.36
CA LEU A 240 -28.12 -13.48 13.12
C LEU A 240 -29.33 -13.92 13.95
N ILE A 241 -30.27 -14.64 13.35
CA ILE A 241 -31.45 -15.19 14.03
C ILE A 241 -31.05 -16.09 15.21
N ALA A 242 -30.03 -16.94 15.02
CA ALA A 242 -29.53 -17.82 16.10
C ALA A 242 -28.89 -17.04 17.28
N ARG A 243 -28.65 -15.74 17.13
CA ARG A 243 -28.16 -14.83 18.16
C ARG A 243 -29.24 -13.87 18.69
N ASP A 244 -30.50 -14.14 18.40
CA ASP A 244 -31.66 -13.29 18.73
C ASP A 244 -31.55 -11.87 18.09
N CYS A 245 -30.84 -11.77 16.94
CA CYS A 245 -30.73 -10.55 16.15
C CYS A 245 -31.71 -10.59 14.97
N ASN A 246 -32.47 -9.51 14.74
CA ASN A 246 -33.31 -9.38 13.56
C ASN A 246 -32.42 -8.98 12.34
N PRO A 247 -32.31 -9.80 11.29
CA PRO A 247 -31.47 -9.51 10.13
C PRO A 247 -31.78 -8.16 9.45
N GLN A 248 -33.04 -7.72 9.52
CA GLN A 248 -33.45 -6.45 8.91
C GLN A 248 -32.86 -5.20 9.60
N ASP A 249 -32.32 -5.35 10.81
CA ASP A 249 -31.68 -4.25 11.56
C ASP A 249 -30.19 -4.12 11.26
N TYR A 250 -29.63 -4.98 10.38
CA TYR A 250 -28.21 -5.02 10.06
C TYR A 250 -27.91 -4.76 8.59
N VAL A 251 -26.71 -4.34 8.34
CA VAL A 251 -26.06 -4.31 7.01
C VAL A 251 -24.77 -5.12 7.07
N LEU A 252 -24.50 -5.87 6.02
CA LEU A 252 -23.29 -6.71 5.90
C LEU A 252 -22.11 -5.88 5.44
N MET A 253 -20.95 -6.07 6.05
CA MET A 253 -19.76 -5.30 5.79
C MET A 253 -18.54 -6.23 5.64
N PRO A 254 -17.81 -6.18 4.50
CA PRO A 254 -16.54 -6.89 4.36
C PRO A 254 -15.44 -6.16 5.11
N VAL A 255 -14.55 -6.93 5.75
CA VAL A 255 -13.45 -6.41 6.54
C VAL A 255 -12.18 -7.21 6.24
N HIS A 256 -11.05 -6.53 6.21
CA HIS A 256 -9.75 -7.17 6.09
C HIS A 256 -9.48 -8.09 7.29
N PRO A 257 -9.05 -9.36 7.10
CA PRO A 257 -8.83 -10.31 8.21
C PRO A 257 -7.84 -9.77 9.25
N TRP A 258 -6.75 -9.14 8.82
CA TRP A 258 -5.79 -8.51 9.72
C TRP A 258 -6.42 -7.39 10.56
N GLN A 259 -7.25 -6.55 9.93
CA GLN A 259 -7.95 -5.45 10.60
C GLN A 259 -8.88 -5.98 11.68
N TRP A 260 -9.64 -7.02 11.38
CA TRP A 260 -10.48 -7.67 12.34
C TRP A 260 -9.68 -8.18 13.54
N GLN A 261 -8.66 -9.00 13.30
CA GLN A 261 -7.88 -9.66 14.34
C GLN A 261 -7.06 -8.70 15.20
N ASN A 262 -6.42 -7.70 14.59
CA ASN A 262 -5.43 -6.87 15.25
C ASN A 262 -5.98 -5.53 15.76
N LYS A 263 -7.18 -5.12 15.30
CA LYS A 263 -7.75 -3.81 15.64
C LYS A 263 -9.18 -3.88 16.12
N LEU A 264 -10.12 -4.37 15.30
CA LEU A 264 -11.53 -4.18 15.55
C LEU A 264 -12.02 -4.96 16.77
N THR A 265 -11.53 -6.17 17.03
CA THR A 265 -11.91 -7.00 18.19
C THR A 265 -11.69 -6.30 19.52
N SER A 266 -10.64 -5.48 19.63
CA SER A 266 -10.33 -4.74 20.87
C SER A 266 -10.95 -3.34 20.86
N ILE A 267 -10.84 -2.61 19.75
CA ILE A 267 -11.29 -1.21 19.67
C ILE A 267 -12.81 -1.11 19.74
N PHE A 268 -13.54 -2.04 19.09
CA PHE A 268 -14.99 -2.10 19.09
C PHE A 268 -15.56 -3.19 20.02
N ALA A 269 -14.80 -3.60 21.05
CA ALA A 269 -15.22 -4.64 21.96
C ALA A 269 -16.60 -4.38 22.59
N ALA A 270 -16.92 -3.14 22.95
CA ALA A 270 -18.23 -2.76 23.48
C ALA A 270 -19.36 -2.92 22.45
N ASP A 271 -19.10 -2.62 21.18
CA ASP A 271 -20.10 -2.79 20.12
C ASP A 271 -20.31 -4.27 19.78
N ILE A 272 -19.24 -5.07 19.83
CA ILE A 272 -19.30 -6.53 19.66
C ILE A 272 -20.09 -7.16 20.83
N ALA A 273 -19.78 -6.80 22.07
CA ALA A 273 -20.45 -7.31 23.25
C ALA A 273 -21.96 -6.96 23.28
N ASN A 274 -22.35 -5.84 22.71
CA ASN A 274 -23.75 -5.40 22.62
C ASN A 274 -24.40 -5.76 21.27
N GLN A 275 -23.81 -6.68 20.50
CA GLN A 275 -24.32 -7.15 19.21
C GLN A 275 -24.57 -6.04 18.17
N ARG A 276 -23.94 -4.88 18.31
CA ARG A 276 -23.99 -3.83 17.28
C ARG A 276 -23.04 -4.11 16.12
N LEU A 277 -22.06 -4.97 16.37
CA LEU A 277 -21.13 -5.50 15.37
C LEU A 277 -21.02 -7.01 15.59
N VAL A 278 -21.52 -7.82 14.67
CA VAL A 278 -21.62 -9.29 14.79
C VAL A 278 -20.68 -9.94 13.77
N PHE A 279 -19.81 -10.83 14.24
CA PHE A 279 -18.94 -11.63 13.37
C PHE A 279 -19.74 -12.77 12.73
N LEU A 280 -19.70 -12.84 11.39
CA LEU A 280 -20.39 -13.85 10.59
C LEU A 280 -19.47 -14.92 10.00
N GLY A 281 -18.17 -14.70 10.04
CA GLY A 281 -17.18 -15.64 9.53
C GLY A 281 -16.34 -15.12 8.38
N GLN A 282 -15.57 -16.02 7.77
CA GLN A 282 -14.82 -15.73 6.54
C GLN A 282 -15.69 -16.05 5.33
N GLY A 283 -15.63 -15.19 4.30
CA GLY A 283 -16.24 -15.45 3.00
C GLY A 283 -15.56 -16.62 2.28
N LYS A 284 -16.30 -17.25 1.37
CA LYS A 284 -15.81 -18.39 0.56
C LYS A 284 -14.91 -17.94 -0.60
N ASP A 285 -15.07 -16.72 -1.09
CA ASP A 285 -14.33 -16.18 -2.22
C ASP A 285 -12.87 -15.90 -1.87
N ALA A 286 -11.98 -16.20 -2.81
CA ALA A 286 -10.57 -15.85 -2.76
C ALA A 286 -10.34 -14.49 -3.40
N TYR A 287 -9.67 -13.60 -2.69
CA TYR A 287 -9.31 -12.26 -3.15
C TYR A 287 -7.79 -12.10 -3.22
N GLN A 288 -7.34 -11.23 -4.10
CA GLN A 288 -5.94 -10.84 -4.23
C GLN A 288 -5.77 -9.36 -3.92
N ALA A 289 -4.82 -9.04 -3.04
CA ALA A 289 -4.44 -7.66 -2.76
C ALA A 289 -3.85 -6.97 -4.00
N GLN A 290 -4.23 -5.72 -4.20
CA GLN A 290 -3.66 -4.85 -5.23
C GLN A 290 -2.54 -3.98 -4.65
N GLN A 291 -1.80 -3.25 -5.48
CA GLN A 291 -0.67 -2.41 -5.03
C GLN A 291 -1.03 -1.39 -3.95
N SER A 292 -2.28 -0.96 -3.89
CA SER A 292 -2.79 -0.12 -2.80
C SER A 292 -2.80 -0.82 -1.43
N ILE A 293 -2.56 -2.14 -1.38
CA ILE A 293 -2.57 -3.05 -0.22
C ILE A 293 -3.92 -3.21 0.49
N ARG A 294 -4.84 -2.29 0.33
CA ARG A 294 -6.18 -2.30 0.95
C ARG A 294 -7.33 -2.46 -0.05
N THR A 295 -7.02 -2.54 -1.34
CA THR A 295 -7.97 -2.85 -2.42
C THR A 295 -7.75 -4.28 -2.89
N PHE A 296 -8.83 -5.02 -3.04
CA PHE A 296 -8.82 -6.45 -3.32
C PHE A 296 -9.62 -6.77 -4.57
N PHE A 297 -9.04 -7.59 -5.43
CA PHE A 297 -9.68 -8.16 -6.61
C PHE A 297 -10.25 -9.54 -6.28
N ASN A 298 -11.52 -9.80 -6.63
CA ASN A 298 -12.15 -11.09 -6.43
C ASN A 298 -11.66 -12.08 -7.50
N ARG A 299 -10.82 -13.04 -7.11
CA ARG A 299 -10.29 -14.07 -8.00
C ARG A 299 -11.32 -15.17 -8.32
N SER A 300 -12.21 -15.46 -7.39
CA SER A 300 -13.27 -16.45 -7.57
C SER A 300 -14.32 -15.97 -8.57
N HIS A 301 -14.59 -14.66 -8.55
CA HIS A 301 -15.60 -14.03 -9.41
C HIS A 301 -15.07 -12.70 -9.98
N PRO A 302 -14.25 -12.74 -11.05
CA PRO A 302 -13.57 -11.55 -11.60
C PRO A 302 -14.51 -10.44 -12.09
N GLN A 303 -15.78 -10.73 -12.30
CA GLN A 303 -16.81 -9.76 -12.72
C GLN A 303 -17.42 -8.98 -11.57
N ARG A 304 -17.15 -9.37 -10.29
CA ARG A 304 -17.59 -8.64 -9.09
C ARG A 304 -16.74 -7.42 -8.85
N TYR A 305 -17.22 -6.54 -8.00
CA TYR A 305 -16.50 -5.31 -7.68
C TYR A 305 -15.19 -5.55 -6.93
N TYR A 306 -14.26 -4.63 -7.12
CA TYR A 306 -13.13 -4.50 -6.20
C TYR A 306 -13.63 -4.07 -4.82
N VAL A 307 -13.02 -4.60 -3.77
CA VAL A 307 -13.35 -4.25 -2.39
C VAL A 307 -12.18 -3.49 -1.78
N LYS A 308 -12.41 -2.23 -1.38
CA LYS A 308 -11.42 -1.39 -0.71
C LYS A 308 -11.78 -1.25 0.76
N MET A 309 -10.88 -1.65 1.65
CA MET A 309 -11.14 -1.76 3.09
C MET A 309 -10.17 -0.89 3.90
N ALA A 310 -10.58 -0.51 5.11
CA ALA A 310 -9.65 0.07 6.08
C ALA A 310 -8.61 -0.96 6.51
N LEU A 311 -7.36 -0.53 6.61
CA LEU A 311 -6.22 -1.33 7.04
C LEU A 311 -5.27 -0.46 7.85
N SER A 312 -5.31 -0.58 9.18
CA SER A 312 -4.58 0.31 10.11
C SER A 312 -3.09 -0.04 10.21
N ILE A 313 -2.41 -0.04 9.07
CA ILE A 313 -0.94 -0.10 8.95
C ILE A 313 -0.42 1.26 8.48
N LEU A 314 0.81 1.60 8.85
CA LEU A 314 1.47 2.81 8.35
C LEU A 314 2.14 2.50 7.01
N ASN A 315 1.82 3.29 6.00
CA ASN A 315 2.41 3.19 4.67
C ASN A 315 2.45 4.59 4.02
N MET A 316 3.61 4.98 3.53
CA MET A 316 3.87 6.32 2.95
C MET A 316 3.47 7.46 3.90
N GLY A 317 3.86 7.34 5.19
CA GLY A 317 3.59 8.36 6.22
C GLY A 317 2.16 8.41 6.76
N PHE A 318 1.23 7.58 6.26
CA PHE A 318 -0.19 7.63 6.63
C PHE A 318 -0.73 6.27 7.06
N MET A 319 -1.58 6.29 8.09
CA MET A 319 -2.43 5.15 8.40
C MET A 319 -3.45 4.94 7.28
N ARG A 320 -3.63 3.68 6.85
CA ARG A 320 -4.52 3.34 5.73
C ARG A 320 -5.98 3.15 6.18
N GLY A 321 -6.48 4.10 6.98
CA GLY A 321 -7.90 4.20 7.34
C GLY A 321 -8.80 4.69 6.19
N LEU A 322 -10.10 4.66 6.40
CA LEU A 322 -11.11 5.23 5.52
C LEU A 322 -11.96 6.22 6.33
N SER A 323 -12.01 7.46 5.89
CA SER A 323 -12.81 8.49 6.55
C SER A 323 -14.32 8.22 6.39
N PRO A 324 -15.11 8.20 7.46
CA PRO A 324 -16.57 8.05 7.38
C PRO A 324 -17.24 9.12 6.53
N TYR A 325 -16.70 10.34 6.53
CA TYR A 325 -17.19 11.44 5.70
C TYR A 325 -17.02 11.13 4.21
N TYR A 326 -15.82 10.74 3.79
CA TYR A 326 -15.58 10.36 2.39
C TYR A 326 -16.39 9.13 1.99
N MET A 327 -16.53 8.14 2.86
CA MET A 327 -17.36 6.97 2.56
C MET A 327 -18.81 7.35 2.33
N ALA A 328 -19.34 8.35 3.05
CA ALA A 328 -20.71 8.82 2.86
C ALA A 328 -20.91 9.59 1.54
N THR A 329 -19.90 10.29 1.05
CA THR A 329 -20.01 11.23 -0.08
C THR A 329 -19.41 10.73 -1.38
N THR A 330 -18.44 9.80 -1.32
CA THR A 330 -17.70 9.32 -2.50
C THR A 330 -18.59 8.72 -3.60
N PRO A 331 -19.62 7.90 -3.33
CA PRO A 331 -20.47 7.40 -4.42
C PRO A 331 -21.13 8.51 -5.23
N GLY A 332 -21.68 9.54 -4.58
CA GLY A 332 -22.28 10.68 -5.26
C GLY A 332 -21.27 11.53 -6.04
N ILE A 333 -20.04 11.71 -5.52
CA ILE A 333 -18.95 12.37 -6.24
C ILE A 333 -18.57 11.56 -7.49
N ASN A 334 -18.49 10.24 -7.38
CA ASN A 334 -18.16 9.38 -8.50
C ASN A 334 -19.25 9.38 -9.58
N GLU A 335 -20.51 9.46 -9.18
CA GLU A 335 -21.64 9.59 -10.09
C GLU A 335 -21.56 10.90 -10.88
N TRP A 336 -21.37 12.02 -10.19
CA TRP A 336 -21.18 13.32 -10.81
C TRP A 336 -19.99 13.36 -11.78
N LEU A 337 -18.85 12.79 -11.41
CA LEU A 337 -17.68 12.70 -12.29
C LEU A 337 -17.95 11.82 -13.51
N PHE A 338 -18.66 10.72 -13.32
CA PHE A 338 -19.05 9.82 -14.41
C PHE A 338 -19.92 10.55 -15.43
N ASP A 339 -20.93 11.29 -14.99
CA ASP A 339 -21.81 12.06 -15.88
C ASP A 339 -21.05 13.14 -16.64
N LEU A 340 -20.07 13.81 -16.00
CA LEU A 340 -19.20 14.77 -16.68
C LEU A 340 -18.38 14.12 -17.80
N VAL A 341 -17.80 12.94 -17.55
CA VAL A 341 -16.99 12.23 -18.55
C VAL A 341 -17.86 11.72 -19.69
N GLU A 342 -19.03 11.14 -19.39
CA GLU A 342 -19.95 10.65 -20.39
C GLU A 342 -20.51 11.80 -21.28
N GLY A 343 -20.65 13.01 -20.72
CA GLY A 343 -21.11 14.19 -21.45
C GLY A 343 -20.03 14.94 -22.25
N ASP A 344 -18.76 14.57 -22.13
CA ASP A 344 -17.64 15.25 -22.78
C ASP A 344 -17.16 14.52 -24.04
N GLU A 345 -17.41 15.10 -25.22
CA GLU A 345 -17.05 14.53 -26.52
C GLU A 345 -15.53 14.27 -26.68
N ILE A 346 -14.69 15.09 -26.07
CA ILE A 346 -13.23 14.97 -26.14
C ILE A 346 -12.78 13.77 -25.34
N LEU A 347 -13.28 13.64 -24.11
CA LEU A 347 -12.93 12.50 -23.23
C LEU A 347 -13.44 11.18 -23.81
N GLN A 348 -14.63 11.17 -24.42
CA GLN A 348 -15.16 10.01 -25.11
C GLN A 348 -14.31 9.63 -26.35
N ALA A 349 -13.80 10.61 -27.10
CA ALA A 349 -12.93 10.35 -28.26
C ALA A 349 -11.60 9.71 -27.85
N TYR A 350 -11.13 9.93 -26.63
CA TYR A 350 -9.94 9.30 -26.06
C TYR A 350 -10.22 8.00 -25.29
N ASP A 351 -11.44 7.50 -25.28
CA ASP A 351 -11.89 6.33 -24.49
C ASP A 351 -11.53 6.48 -22.98
N PHE A 352 -11.60 7.71 -22.46
CA PHE A 352 -11.31 8.00 -21.07
C PHE A 352 -12.41 7.43 -20.17
N LYS A 353 -12.03 6.69 -19.13
CA LYS A 353 -12.96 6.02 -18.21
C LYS A 353 -12.57 6.25 -16.77
N ILE A 354 -13.58 6.34 -15.91
CA ILE A 354 -13.42 6.42 -14.45
C ILE A 354 -13.78 5.07 -13.83
N LEU A 355 -12.90 4.54 -13.00
CA LEU A 355 -13.19 3.42 -12.11
C LEU A 355 -13.96 3.96 -10.90
N ARG A 356 -15.28 3.80 -10.89
CA ARG A 356 -16.15 4.36 -9.87
C ARG A 356 -16.09 3.57 -8.56
N GLU A 357 -16.10 4.27 -7.43
CA GLU A 357 -16.44 3.73 -6.12
C GLU A 357 -17.97 3.80 -5.97
N VAL A 358 -18.65 2.74 -6.40
CA VAL A 358 -20.11 2.71 -6.61
C VAL A 358 -20.92 2.59 -5.32
N ALA A 359 -20.34 2.05 -4.27
CA ALA A 359 -20.98 1.89 -2.98
C ALA A 359 -19.95 1.93 -1.85
N SER A 360 -20.38 2.31 -0.67
CA SER A 360 -19.57 2.29 0.53
C SER A 360 -20.42 1.93 1.76
N ILE A 361 -19.76 1.33 2.74
CA ILE A 361 -20.34 1.03 4.03
C ILE A 361 -19.35 1.35 5.12
N GLY A 362 -19.80 2.00 6.18
CA GLY A 362 -19.00 2.38 7.32
C GLY A 362 -19.71 2.10 8.63
N PHE A 363 -18.92 1.93 9.69
CA PHE A 363 -19.41 1.77 11.07
C PHE A 363 -19.00 2.98 11.90
N ARG A 364 -19.95 3.64 12.54
CA ARG A 364 -19.73 4.84 13.33
C ARG A 364 -19.57 4.51 14.81
N ASN A 365 -18.56 5.11 15.42
CA ASN A 365 -18.38 5.06 16.86
C ASN A 365 -18.27 6.49 17.40
N SER A 366 -19.26 6.92 18.15
CA SER A 366 -19.38 8.29 18.66
C SER A 366 -18.21 8.74 19.55
N TYR A 367 -17.53 7.80 20.20
CA TYR A 367 -16.36 8.14 21.02
C TYR A 367 -15.18 8.59 20.13
N TYR A 368 -14.92 7.82 19.06
CA TYR A 368 -13.84 8.16 18.11
C TYR A 368 -14.19 9.37 17.25
N GLU A 369 -15.46 9.53 16.85
CA GLU A 369 -15.92 10.72 16.12
C GLU A 369 -15.74 12.01 16.93
N GLN A 370 -15.86 11.96 18.26
CA GLN A 370 -15.65 13.10 19.14
C GLN A 370 -14.16 13.34 19.45
N ALA A 371 -13.35 12.27 19.49
CA ALA A 371 -11.94 12.35 19.86
C ALA A 371 -11.02 12.69 18.68
N ILE A 372 -11.44 12.38 17.45
CA ILE A 372 -10.63 12.53 16.25
C ILE A 372 -11.33 13.51 15.31
N THR A 373 -10.80 14.73 15.24
CA THR A 373 -11.27 15.72 14.27
C THR A 373 -10.72 15.36 12.89
N GLY A 374 -11.56 14.79 12.02
CA GLY A 374 -11.33 14.69 10.60
C GLY A 374 -11.11 13.28 10.05
N ASP A 375 -10.09 12.54 10.47
CA ASP A 375 -9.78 11.24 9.88
C ASP A 375 -9.84 10.11 10.88
N SER A 376 -10.82 9.23 10.73
CA SER A 376 -10.85 7.98 11.47
C SER A 376 -9.79 7.01 10.94
N ALA A 377 -8.93 6.50 11.80
CA ALA A 377 -7.91 5.52 11.46
C ALA A 377 -8.45 4.07 11.39
N TYR A 378 -9.71 3.83 11.72
CA TYR A 378 -10.27 2.48 11.91
C TYR A 378 -11.44 2.17 11.00
#